data_405deff30ef79ac028020c10de2ce6e6
#
_entry.id   405deff30ef79ac028020c10de2ce6e6
#
_cell.length_a   1.000
_cell.length_b   1.000
_cell.length_c   1.000
_cell.angle_alpha   90.00
_cell.angle_beta   90.00
_cell.angle_gamma   90.00
#
_symmetry.space_group_name_H-M   'P 1'
#
loop_
_entity.id
_entity.type
_entity.pdbx_description
1 polymer ?
#
loop_
_entity_poly.entity_id
_entity_poly.type
_entity_poly.pdbx_seq_one_letter_code
_entity_poly.pdbx_strand_id
1 'polypeptide(L)'
;KTLDSLAYNLFLGNADELQKDTRKVKKFLNNDFFSNFLLFQSSLIQNNIVESKKYLKILKTNDQYSYLTNRAEIIILLKENNFDRSKKVLGEYCKEYPNDNWFHEKLSAVYSLEKNWSKAHDTLEKVKKVISDENKRKLANLKVLTQNNVVEALVMSDSSIIVMKENIKHYIDNSNIKKASQLLIKNWSNFLCFELMEVFISYKSKTSKDSLMRYKLISRSFKKLINTGGNETKFSLAFACYKSSLWGEAQNFLDQIDIDIWDLRVLDLYKSLSNESNKIKLKNHDIRLIPNPLWTCSVCKAKSKKWEYICNNCQTIDSIQWPKVKVTSINKIDFYSEFLKNSFRQLPKMK
;
A
#
# COMPACT_ATOMS: atom_id res chain seq x y z
N LYS A 1 -27.89 2.32 27.36
CA LYS A 1 -27.29 3.70 27.23
C LYS A 1 -25.76 3.71 27.38
N THR A 2 -25.19 3.16 28.47
CA THR A 2 -23.72 3.20 28.71
C THR A 2 -22.94 2.25 27.79
N LEU A 3 -23.48 1.05 27.52
CA LEU A 3 -22.89 0.10 26.55
C LEU A 3 -23.03 0.61 25.12
N ASP A 4 -24.15 1.25 24.78
CA ASP A 4 -24.37 1.82 23.46
C ASP A 4 -23.39 2.97 23.19
N SER A 5 -23.14 3.81 24.20
CA SER A 5 -22.15 4.90 24.12
C SER A 5 -20.74 4.33 23.92
N LEU A 6 -20.35 3.29 24.67
CA LEU A 6 -19.06 2.63 24.51
C LEU A 6 -18.92 2.00 23.11
N ALA A 7 -19.95 1.29 22.63
CA ALA A 7 -19.95 0.70 21.30
C ALA A 7 -19.84 1.77 20.19
N TYR A 8 -20.55 2.89 20.34
CA TYR A 8 -20.50 4.01 19.41
C TYR A 8 -19.12 4.68 19.38
N ASN A 9 -18.51 4.94 20.54
CA ASN A 9 -17.18 5.53 20.62
C ASN A 9 -16.07 4.57 20.15
N LEU A 10 -16.26 3.25 20.32
CA LEU A 10 -15.43 2.22 19.69
C LEU A 10 -15.51 2.29 18.16
N PHE A 11 -16.71 2.47 17.63
CA PHE A 11 -16.91 2.59 16.18
C PHE A 11 -16.25 3.84 15.60
N LEU A 12 -16.32 4.98 16.33
CA LEU A 12 -15.70 6.25 15.93
C LEU A 12 -14.19 6.30 16.17
N GLY A 13 -13.61 5.39 16.98
CA GLY A 13 -12.20 5.41 17.37
C GLY A 13 -11.83 6.61 18.26
N ASN A 14 -12.80 7.16 19.01
CA ASN A 14 -12.61 8.31 19.90
C ASN A 14 -11.99 7.88 21.23
N ALA A 15 -10.65 7.92 21.32
CA ALA A 15 -9.90 7.39 22.46
C ALA A 15 -10.24 8.08 23.80
N ASP A 16 -10.52 9.39 23.81
CA ASP A 16 -10.76 10.16 25.03
C ASP A 16 -12.12 9.81 25.65
N GLU A 17 -13.16 9.75 24.84
CA GLU A 17 -14.50 9.35 25.30
C GLU A 17 -14.56 7.85 25.65
N LEU A 18 -13.82 7.02 24.92
CA LEU A 18 -13.67 5.59 25.23
C LEU A 18 -13.17 5.35 26.65
N GLN A 19 -12.20 6.14 27.12
CA GLN A 19 -11.68 5.99 28.47
C GLN A 19 -12.73 6.28 29.54
N LYS A 20 -13.55 7.34 29.34
CA LYS A 20 -14.63 7.70 30.25
C LYS A 20 -15.73 6.63 30.28
N ASP A 21 -16.15 6.17 29.12
CA ASP A 21 -17.20 5.15 29.01
C ASP A 21 -16.75 3.80 29.54
N THR A 22 -15.49 3.42 29.30
CA THR A 22 -14.90 2.21 29.87
C THR A 22 -14.96 2.21 31.40
N ARG A 23 -14.64 3.36 32.04
CA ARG A 23 -14.73 3.49 33.51
C ARG A 23 -16.17 3.34 34.03
N LYS A 24 -17.15 3.87 33.29
CA LYS A 24 -18.58 3.75 33.66
C LYS A 24 -19.05 2.29 33.48
N VAL A 25 -18.75 1.67 32.35
CA VAL A 25 -19.12 0.28 32.06
C VAL A 25 -18.55 -0.66 33.13
N LYS A 26 -17.30 -0.51 33.53
CA LYS A 26 -16.67 -1.32 34.59
C LYS A 26 -17.42 -1.26 35.94
N LYS A 27 -18.07 -0.14 36.26
CA LYS A 27 -18.83 -0.01 37.51
C LYS A 27 -20.17 -0.76 37.51
N PHE A 28 -20.77 -0.99 36.35
CA PHE A 28 -22.10 -1.56 36.19
C PHE A 28 -22.09 -2.95 35.49
N LEU A 29 -20.92 -3.60 35.46
CA LEU A 29 -20.73 -4.83 34.71
C LEU A 29 -21.56 -5.98 35.29
N ASN A 30 -22.56 -6.40 34.54
CA ASN A 30 -22.97 -7.77 34.54
C ASN A 30 -21.88 -8.57 33.81
N ASN A 31 -21.33 -9.60 34.41
CA ASN A 31 -20.17 -10.36 33.90
C ASN A 31 -20.50 -11.16 32.63
N ASP A 32 -21.24 -10.53 31.69
CA ASP A 32 -21.67 -11.13 30.43
C ASP A 32 -20.57 -11.03 29.36
N PHE A 33 -20.66 -11.90 28.36
CA PHE A 33 -19.68 -11.99 27.29
C PHE A 33 -19.51 -10.68 26.52
N PHE A 34 -20.61 -10.02 26.13
CA PHE A 34 -20.56 -8.84 25.28
C PHE A 34 -19.96 -7.64 26.01
N SER A 35 -20.28 -7.43 27.26
CA SER A 35 -19.67 -6.38 28.07
C SER A 35 -18.15 -6.57 28.17
N ASN A 36 -17.68 -7.80 28.45
CA ASN A 36 -16.27 -8.12 28.50
C ASN A 36 -15.59 -7.99 27.12
N PHE A 37 -16.29 -8.32 26.04
CA PHE A 37 -15.78 -8.16 24.67
C PHE A 37 -15.60 -6.68 24.28
N LEU A 38 -16.57 -5.82 24.64
CA LEU A 38 -16.44 -4.37 24.41
C LEU A 38 -15.29 -3.77 25.23
N LEU A 39 -15.12 -4.20 26.49
CA LEU A 39 -13.99 -3.78 27.32
C LEU A 39 -12.64 -4.27 26.78
N PHE A 40 -12.61 -5.49 26.27
CA PHE A 40 -11.45 -6.03 25.53
C PHE A 40 -11.08 -5.12 24.36
N GLN A 41 -12.04 -4.78 23.50
CA GLN A 41 -11.81 -3.91 22.35
C GLN A 41 -11.35 -2.51 22.78
N SER A 42 -11.98 -1.94 23.79
CA SER A 42 -11.58 -0.64 24.33
C SER A 42 -10.14 -0.65 24.84
N SER A 43 -9.74 -1.70 25.55
CA SER A 43 -8.35 -1.84 26.03
C SER A 43 -7.34 -1.99 24.90
N LEU A 44 -7.71 -2.65 23.79
CA LEU A 44 -6.88 -2.75 22.59
C LEU A 44 -6.66 -1.39 21.90
N ILE A 45 -7.71 -0.56 21.79
CA ILE A 45 -7.61 0.79 21.20
C ILE A 45 -6.74 1.69 22.08
N GLN A 46 -6.87 1.58 23.40
CA GLN A 46 -6.05 2.30 24.38
C GLN A 46 -4.62 1.75 24.49
N ASN A 47 -4.28 0.74 23.68
CA ASN A 47 -2.99 0.04 23.68
C ASN A 47 -2.59 -0.57 25.03
N ASN A 48 -3.58 -0.90 25.87
CA ASN A 48 -3.38 -1.54 27.17
C ASN A 48 -3.43 -3.06 27.03
N ILE A 49 -2.30 -3.65 26.64
CA ILE A 49 -2.19 -5.10 26.39
C ILE A 49 -2.42 -5.94 27.65
N VAL A 50 -1.99 -5.45 28.82
CA VAL A 50 -2.19 -6.17 30.10
C VAL A 50 -3.66 -6.35 30.38
N GLU A 51 -4.43 -5.30 30.25
CA GLU A 51 -5.88 -5.34 30.47
C GLU A 51 -6.60 -6.15 29.39
N SER A 52 -6.16 -6.03 28.13
CA SER A 52 -6.70 -6.86 27.04
C SER A 52 -6.52 -8.37 27.33
N LYS A 53 -5.37 -8.78 27.84
CA LYS A 53 -5.13 -10.18 28.25
C LYS A 53 -6.04 -10.64 29.40
N LYS A 54 -6.32 -9.73 30.33
CA LYS A 54 -7.28 -10.03 31.44
C LYS A 54 -8.65 -10.33 30.88
N TYR A 55 -9.16 -9.47 29.99
CA TYR A 55 -10.48 -9.70 29.37
C TYR A 55 -10.47 -10.93 28.46
N LEU A 56 -9.40 -11.19 27.72
CA LEU A 56 -9.29 -12.41 26.91
C LEU A 56 -9.44 -13.69 27.76
N LYS A 57 -8.84 -13.72 28.97
CA LYS A 57 -9.01 -14.87 29.87
C LYS A 57 -10.48 -15.08 30.25
N ILE A 58 -11.21 -14.00 30.56
CA ILE A 58 -12.63 -14.05 30.87
C ILE A 58 -13.44 -14.52 29.65
N LEU A 59 -13.16 -13.99 28.46
CA LEU A 59 -13.85 -14.35 27.22
C LEU A 59 -13.66 -15.83 26.87
N LYS A 60 -12.49 -16.42 27.16
CA LYS A 60 -12.19 -17.85 26.92
C LYS A 60 -12.94 -18.82 27.81
N THR A 61 -13.63 -18.36 28.87
CA THR A 61 -14.46 -19.23 29.71
C THR A 61 -15.81 -19.56 29.07
N ASN A 62 -16.14 -18.93 27.94
CA ASN A 62 -17.40 -19.15 27.23
C ASN A 62 -17.15 -19.75 25.84
N ASP A 63 -17.31 -21.07 25.72
CA ASP A 63 -17.04 -21.81 24.49
C ASP A 63 -18.01 -21.45 23.34
N GLN A 64 -19.19 -20.94 23.65
CA GLN A 64 -20.19 -20.55 22.65
C GLN A 64 -19.64 -19.48 21.68
N TYR A 65 -18.70 -18.65 22.13
CA TYR A 65 -18.09 -17.57 21.35
C TYR A 65 -16.61 -17.83 21.04
N SER A 66 -16.17 -19.10 21.01
CA SER A 66 -14.78 -19.50 20.72
C SER A 66 -14.20 -18.85 19.50
N TYR A 67 -14.99 -18.73 18.43
CA TYR A 67 -14.57 -18.05 17.19
C TYR A 67 -14.14 -16.59 17.42
N LEU A 68 -14.87 -15.80 18.21
CA LEU A 68 -14.51 -14.41 18.52
C LEU A 68 -13.31 -14.33 19.45
N THR A 69 -13.22 -15.25 20.41
CA THR A 69 -12.08 -15.30 21.35
C THR A 69 -10.79 -15.74 20.66
N ASN A 70 -10.86 -16.62 19.67
CA ASN A 70 -9.74 -17.04 18.85
C ASN A 70 -9.19 -15.86 18.02
N ARG A 71 -10.05 -15.04 17.42
CA ARG A 71 -9.63 -13.80 16.75
C ARG A 71 -9.01 -12.81 17.74
N ALA A 72 -9.59 -12.65 18.92
CA ALA A 72 -9.07 -11.76 19.96
C ALA A 72 -7.66 -12.19 20.42
N GLU A 73 -7.41 -13.49 20.57
CA GLU A 73 -6.08 -14.03 20.89
C GLU A 73 -5.05 -13.66 19.83
N ILE A 74 -5.37 -13.88 18.56
CA ILE A 74 -4.47 -13.53 17.44
C ILE A 74 -4.12 -12.04 17.46
N ILE A 75 -5.07 -11.16 17.69
CA ILE A 75 -4.83 -9.72 17.73
C ILE A 75 -3.82 -9.36 18.84
N ILE A 76 -3.95 -9.95 20.02
CA ILE A 76 -2.98 -9.73 21.11
C ILE A 76 -1.59 -10.22 20.68
N LEU A 77 -1.49 -11.45 20.16
CA LEU A 77 -0.21 -12.01 19.73
C LEU A 77 0.50 -11.14 18.67
N LEU A 78 -0.28 -10.61 17.71
CA LEU A 78 0.25 -9.71 16.68
C LEU A 78 0.70 -8.37 17.27
N LYS A 79 -0.04 -7.82 18.23
CA LYS A 79 0.36 -6.58 18.92
C LYS A 79 1.62 -6.75 19.77
N GLU A 80 1.86 -7.94 20.29
CA GLU A 80 3.09 -8.27 21.03
C GLU A 80 4.26 -8.63 20.12
N ASN A 81 4.08 -8.59 18.79
CA ASN A 81 5.06 -9.06 17.81
C ASN A 81 5.54 -10.50 18.05
N ASN A 82 4.70 -11.33 18.69
CA ASN A 82 5.00 -12.74 18.95
C ASN A 82 4.65 -13.58 17.71
N PHE A 83 5.47 -13.43 16.65
CA PHE A 83 5.18 -14.04 15.36
C PHE A 83 5.23 -15.57 15.38
N ASP A 84 6.14 -16.17 16.15
CA ASP A 84 6.25 -17.64 16.22
C ASP A 84 4.98 -18.28 16.80
N ARG A 85 4.52 -17.74 17.91
CA ARG A 85 3.27 -18.20 18.52
C ARG A 85 2.07 -17.88 17.63
N SER A 86 2.05 -16.70 17.02
CA SER A 86 1.00 -16.30 16.07
C SER A 86 0.89 -17.30 14.91
N LYS A 87 2.01 -17.72 14.30
CA LYS A 87 2.02 -18.70 13.21
C LYS A 87 1.44 -20.04 13.63
N LYS A 88 1.85 -20.53 14.81
CA LYS A 88 1.37 -21.81 15.32
C LYS A 88 -0.14 -21.77 15.50
N VAL A 89 -0.64 -20.80 16.26
CA VAL A 89 -2.06 -20.65 16.58
C VAL A 89 -2.90 -20.35 15.33
N LEU A 90 -2.43 -19.47 14.45
CA LEU A 90 -3.09 -19.22 13.17
C LEU A 90 -3.12 -20.45 12.27
N GLY A 91 -2.06 -21.26 12.27
CA GLY A 91 -2.01 -22.52 11.52
C GLY A 91 -3.02 -23.54 12.01
N GLU A 92 -3.29 -23.60 13.33
CA GLU A 92 -4.32 -24.42 13.94
C GLU A 92 -5.71 -23.91 13.53
N TYR A 93 -5.97 -22.60 13.65
CA TYR A 93 -7.27 -22.02 13.29
C TYR A 93 -7.57 -22.06 11.79
N CYS A 94 -6.56 -21.95 10.92
CA CYS A 94 -6.76 -22.17 9.48
C CYS A 94 -7.22 -23.60 9.15
N LYS A 95 -6.87 -24.59 9.98
CA LYS A 95 -7.36 -25.98 9.83
C LYS A 95 -8.78 -26.14 10.39
N GLU A 96 -9.04 -25.51 11.52
CA GLU A 96 -10.36 -25.53 12.18
C GLU A 96 -11.41 -24.75 11.38
N TYR A 97 -11.01 -23.61 10.80
CA TYR A 97 -11.86 -22.72 10.01
C TYR A 97 -11.34 -22.55 8.57
N PRO A 98 -11.32 -23.59 7.72
CA PRO A 98 -10.65 -23.59 6.42
C PRO A 98 -11.28 -22.62 5.40
N ASN A 99 -12.52 -22.19 5.63
CA ASN A 99 -13.25 -21.26 4.78
C ASN A 99 -13.24 -19.81 5.32
N ASP A 100 -12.55 -19.55 6.41
CA ASP A 100 -12.46 -18.22 6.98
C ASP A 100 -11.24 -17.46 6.42
N ASN A 101 -11.53 -16.54 5.53
CA ASN A 101 -10.53 -15.71 4.88
C ASN A 101 -9.67 -14.93 5.88
N TRP A 102 -10.23 -14.50 7.01
CA TRP A 102 -9.53 -13.66 7.97
C TRP A 102 -8.28 -14.33 8.58
N PHE A 103 -8.39 -15.62 8.97
CA PHE A 103 -7.24 -16.35 9.51
C PHE A 103 -6.14 -16.53 8.47
N HIS A 104 -6.51 -16.87 7.22
CA HIS A 104 -5.55 -16.99 6.12
C HIS A 104 -4.87 -15.65 5.80
N GLU A 105 -5.61 -14.55 5.79
CA GLU A 105 -5.06 -13.22 5.59
C GLU A 105 -4.05 -12.84 6.69
N LYS A 106 -4.38 -13.12 7.96
CA LYS A 106 -3.47 -12.86 9.09
C LYS A 106 -2.23 -13.74 9.06
N LEU A 107 -2.37 -15.01 8.72
CA LEU A 107 -1.22 -15.92 8.60
C LEU A 107 -0.31 -15.50 7.43
N SER A 108 -0.87 -15.13 6.29
CA SER A 108 -0.11 -14.54 5.17
C SER A 108 0.61 -13.25 5.58
N ALA A 109 -0.03 -12.41 6.39
CA ALA A 109 0.58 -11.19 6.91
C ALA A 109 1.80 -11.50 7.79
N VAL A 110 1.69 -12.50 8.69
CA VAL A 110 2.82 -12.90 9.55
C VAL A 110 3.98 -13.45 8.71
N TYR A 111 3.72 -14.31 7.73
CA TYR A 111 4.76 -14.76 6.82
C TYR A 111 5.40 -13.62 6.02
N SER A 112 4.62 -12.61 5.64
CA SER A 112 5.14 -11.43 4.96
C SER A 112 6.08 -10.64 5.86
N LEU A 113 5.75 -10.45 7.14
CA LEU A 113 6.61 -9.75 8.11
C LEU A 113 7.96 -10.46 8.29
N GLU A 114 8.00 -11.77 8.16
CA GLU A 114 9.22 -12.58 8.15
C GLU A 114 9.91 -12.63 6.78
N LYS A 115 9.38 -11.92 5.77
CA LYS A 115 9.86 -11.94 4.38
C LYS A 115 9.82 -13.33 3.74
N ASN A 116 9.00 -14.22 4.25
CA ASN A 116 8.75 -15.53 3.63
C ASN A 116 7.64 -15.41 2.58
N TRP A 117 8.01 -14.81 1.43
CA TRP A 117 7.05 -14.44 0.38
C TRP A 117 6.29 -15.62 -0.20
N SER A 118 6.96 -16.78 -0.35
CA SER A 118 6.33 -17.99 -0.88
C SER A 118 5.21 -18.47 0.02
N LYS A 119 5.48 -18.68 1.34
CA LYS A 119 4.45 -19.09 2.28
C LYS A 119 3.34 -18.05 2.43
N ALA A 120 3.70 -16.76 2.37
CA ALA A 120 2.72 -15.67 2.39
C ALA A 120 1.76 -15.76 1.20
N HIS A 121 2.29 -15.97 -0.02
CA HIS A 121 1.51 -16.16 -1.24
C HIS A 121 0.60 -17.38 -1.14
N ASP A 122 1.17 -18.57 -0.88
CA ASP A 122 0.44 -19.84 -0.84
C ASP A 122 -0.69 -19.84 0.21
N THR A 123 -0.48 -19.10 1.30
CA THR A 123 -1.50 -18.94 2.35
C THR A 123 -2.62 -18.00 1.90
N LEU A 124 -2.29 -16.88 1.26
CA LEU A 124 -3.29 -15.92 0.77
C LEU A 124 -4.08 -16.48 -0.42
N GLU A 125 -3.49 -17.33 -1.24
CA GLU A 125 -4.15 -17.99 -2.36
C GLU A 125 -5.27 -18.96 -1.91
N LYS A 126 -5.21 -19.46 -0.68
CA LYS A 126 -6.26 -20.32 -0.10
C LYS A 126 -7.55 -19.58 0.25
N VAL A 127 -7.56 -18.26 0.18
CA VAL A 127 -8.76 -17.42 0.38
C VAL A 127 -9.77 -17.69 -0.73
N LYS A 128 -10.84 -18.43 -0.43
CA LYS A 128 -11.75 -19.02 -1.44
C LYS A 128 -12.96 -18.16 -1.83
N LYS A 129 -13.38 -17.17 -1.04
CA LYS A 129 -14.55 -16.34 -1.34
C LYS A 129 -14.11 -15.06 -2.03
N VAL A 130 -15.04 -14.39 -2.74
CA VAL A 130 -14.81 -13.16 -3.52
C VAL A 130 -13.58 -12.39 -3.03
N ILE A 131 -12.46 -12.60 -3.72
CA ILE A 131 -11.19 -11.99 -3.36
C ILE A 131 -11.36 -10.49 -3.58
N SER A 132 -11.23 -9.69 -2.51
CA SER A 132 -11.27 -8.23 -2.63
C SER A 132 -10.16 -7.74 -3.55
N ASP A 133 -10.35 -6.58 -4.19
CA ASP A 133 -9.32 -6.01 -5.05
C ASP A 133 -8.02 -5.73 -4.28
N GLU A 134 -8.12 -5.47 -2.97
CA GLU A 134 -6.97 -5.36 -2.09
C GLU A 134 -6.21 -6.69 -1.98
N ASN A 135 -6.88 -7.81 -1.78
CA ASN A 135 -6.24 -9.13 -1.71
C ASN A 135 -5.69 -9.57 -3.07
N LYS A 136 -6.37 -9.23 -4.18
CA LYS A 136 -5.81 -9.46 -5.53
C LYS A 136 -4.50 -8.69 -5.71
N ARG A 137 -4.44 -7.43 -5.28
CA ARG A 137 -3.22 -6.62 -5.33
C ARG A 137 -2.12 -7.20 -4.44
N LYS A 138 -2.44 -7.63 -3.22
CA LYS A 138 -1.48 -8.31 -2.32
C LYS A 138 -0.93 -9.59 -2.93
N LEU A 139 -1.79 -10.44 -3.50
CA LEU A 139 -1.38 -11.64 -4.22
C LEU A 139 -0.46 -11.34 -5.41
N ALA A 140 -0.83 -10.36 -6.23
CA ALA A 140 -0.02 -9.93 -7.35
C ALA A 140 1.36 -9.43 -6.91
N ASN A 141 1.41 -8.63 -5.83
CA ASN A 141 2.67 -8.15 -5.26
C ASN A 141 3.53 -9.30 -4.71
N LEU A 142 2.93 -10.25 -3.98
CA LEU A 142 3.64 -11.42 -3.48
C LEU A 142 4.17 -12.29 -4.62
N LYS A 143 3.41 -12.45 -5.69
CA LYS A 143 3.84 -13.20 -6.88
C LYS A 143 5.06 -12.56 -7.54
N VAL A 144 5.11 -11.25 -7.60
CA VAL A 144 6.30 -10.52 -8.06
C VAL A 144 7.48 -10.72 -7.10
N LEU A 145 7.26 -10.64 -5.79
CA LEU A 145 8.32 -10.81 -4.78
C LEU A 145 8.89 -12.23 -4.74
N THR A 146 8.11 -13.24 -5.10
CA THR A 146 8.58 -14.63 -5.26
C THR A 146 9.28 -14.88 -6.60
N GLN A 147 9.31 -13.86 -7.48
CA GLN A 147 9.81 -13.97 -8.86
C GLN A 147 9.09 -15.03 -9.72
N ASN A 148 7.89 -15.42 -9.31
CA ASN A 148 7.06 -16.39 -10.02
C ASN A 148 6.10 -15.66 -10.95
N ASN A 149 6.25 -15.87 -12.26
CA ASN A 149 5.33 -15.47 -13.33
C ASN A 149 4.73 -14.04 -13.19
N VAL A 150 5.55 -13.03 -13.46
CA VAL A 150 5.14 -11.61 -13.37
C VAL A 150 3.96 -11.26 -14.30
N VAL A 151 3.79 -11.99 -15.40
CA VAL A 151 2.67 -11.78 -16.34
C VAL A 151 1.35 -12.18 -15.69
N GLU A 152 1.33 -13.26 -14.95
CA GLU A 152 0.13 -13.69 -14.22
C GLU A 152 -0.22 -12.72 -13.09
N ALA A 153 0.79 -12.14 -12.41
CA ALA A 153 0.57 -11.09 -11.44
C ALA A 153 -0.17 -9.88 -12.03
N LEU A 154 0.13 -9.53 -13.30
CA LEU A 154 -0.57 -8.45 -14.01
C LEU A 154 -2.04 -8.80 -14.32
N VAL A 155 -2.34 -10.07 -14.61
CA VAL A 155 -3.72 -10.53 -14.79
C VAL A 155 -4.51 -10.48 -13.50
N MET A 156 -3.86 -10.79 -12.37
CA MET A 156 -4.49 -10.71 -11.04
C MET A 156 -4.84 -9.29 -10.64
N SER A 157 -3.92 -8.35 -10.85
CA SER A 157 -4.15 -6.94 -10.51
C SER A 157 -3.21 -6.01 -11.29
N ASP A 158 -3.82 -5.05 -11.99
CA ASP A 158 -3.11 -3.95 -12.65
C ASP A 158 -3.03 -2.67 -11.78
N SER A 159 -3.46 -2.74 -10.53
CA SER A 159 -3.48 -1.61 -9.59
C SER A 159 -2.20 -1.44 -8.75
N SER A 160 -1.10 -2.15 -9.10
CA SER A 160 0.18 -2.11 -8.39
C SER A 160 1.31 -1.59 -9.27
N ILE A 161 2.02 -0.56 -8.80
CA ILE A 161 3.18 0.02 -9.51
C ILE A 161 4.30 -1.01 -9.65
N ILE A 162 4.55 -1.84 -8.62
CA ILE A 162 5.62 -2.84 -8.69
C ILE A 162 5.30 -3.93 -9.73
N VAL A 163 4.04 -4.35 -9.82
CA VAL A 163 3.58 -5.30 -10.84
C VAL A 163 3.78 -4.70 -12.24
N MET A 164 3.42 -3.42 -12.42
CA MET A 164 3.67 -2.72 -13.70
C MET A 164 5.16 -2.63 -14.02
N LYS A 165 5.97 -2.23 -13.05
CA LYS A 165 7.42 -2.07 -13.18
C LYS A 165 8.10 -3.39 -13.62
N GLU A 166 7.79 -4.48 -12.95
CA GLU A 166 8.38 -5.77 -13.27
C GLU A 166 7.85 -6.35 -14.60
N ASN A 167 6.60 -6.10 -14.96
CA ASN A 167 6.09 -6.47 -16.29
C ASN A 167 6.72 -5.66 -17.43
N ILE A 168 6.96 -4.37 -17.23
CA ILE A 168 7.69 -3.54 -18.21
C ILE A 168 9.09 -4.14 -18.43
N LYS A 169 9.83 -4.49 -17.37
CA LYS A 169 11.13 -5.14 -17.47
C LYS A 169 11.04 -6.48 -18.21
N HIS A 170 10.09 -7.32 -17.83
CA HIS A 170 9.86 -8.62 -18.45
C HIS A 170 9.60 -8.51 -19.97
N TYR A 171 8.76 -7.57 -20.40
CA TYR A 171 8.53 -7.35 -21.83
C TYR A 171 9.78 -6.81 -22.55
N ILE A 172 10.58 -5.97 -21.89
CA ILE A 172 11.85 -5.50 -22.45
C ILE A 172 12.84 -6.68 -22.60
N ASP A 173 12.95 -7.53 -21.57
CA ASP A 173 13.82 -8.71 -21.58
C ASP A 173 13.46 -9.69 -22.68
N ASN A 174 12.18 -9.83 -22.99
CA ASN A 174 11.67 -10.64 -24.09
C ASN A 174 11.60 -9.89 -25.44
N SER A 175 12.33 -8.76 -25.57
CA SER A 175 12.38 -7.94 -26.79
C SER A 175 11.02 -7.41 -27.27
N ASN A 176 10.00 -7.42 -26.41
CA ASN A 176 8.65 -6.95 -26.74
C ASN A 176 8.38 -5.51 -26.28
N ILE A 177 9.22 -4.59 -26.80
CA ILE A 177 9.17 -3.16 -26.42
C ILE A 177 7.80 -2.52 -26.69
N LYS A 178 7.08 -2.98 -27.73
CA LYS A 178 5.74 -2.48 -28.05
C LYS A 178 4.74 -2.80 -26.92
N LYS A 179 4.73 -4.03 -26.41
CA LYS A 179 3.87 -4.38 -25.26
C LYS A 179 4.22 -3.59 -24.01
N ALA A 180 5.52 -3.42 -23.73
CA ALA A 180 5.98 -2.59 -22.63
C ALA A 180 5.46 -1.13 -22.75
N SER A 181 5.54 -0.52 -23.95
CA SER A 181 5.01 0.83 -24.19
C SER A 181 3.50 0.92 -24.04
N GLN A 182 2.75 -0.06 -24.54
CA GLN A 182 1.29 -0.12 -24.40
C GLN A 182 0.88 -0.24 -22.93
N LEU A 183 1.57 -1.07 -22.15
CA LEU A 183 1.32 -1.22 -20.72
C LEU A 183 1.54 0.10 -19.97
N LEU A 184 2.66 0.78 -20.24
CA LEU A 184 2.98 2.08 -19.66
C LEU A 184 1.91 3.14 -20.01
N ILE A 185 1.56 3.27 -21.29
CA ILE A 185 0.58 4.26 -21.77
C ILE A 185 -0.79 4.03 -21.14
N LYS A 186 -1.27 2.78 -21.15
CA LYS A 186 -2.60 2.41 -20.63
C LYS A 186 -2.76 2.79 -19.16
N ASN A 187 -1.69 2.62 -18.37
CA ASN A 187 -1.76 2.75 -16.91
C ASN A 187 -1.16 4.06 -16.37
N TRP A 188 -0.62 4.92 -17.24
CA TRP A 188 0.05 6.15 -16.80
C TRP A 188 -0.81 7.04 -15.91
N SER A 189 -2.04 7.32 -16.34
CA SER A 189 -2.97 8.19 -15.61
C SER A 189 -3.35 7.66 -14.22
N ASN A 190 -3.25 6.34 -13.99
CA ASN A 190 -3.57 5.72 -12.72
C ASN A 190 -2.46 5.92 -11.68
N PHE A 191 -1.20 6.00 -12.14
CA PHE A 191 -0.05 5.99 -11.26
C PHE A 191 0.70 7.33 -11.22
N LEU A 192 0.85 8.02 -12.36
CA LEU A 192 1.66 9.24 -12.50
C LEU A 192 3.00 9.11 -11.77
N CYS A 193 3.72 8.02 -12.02
CA CYS A 193 4.94 7.65 -11.31
C CYS A 193 6.13 7.64 -12.27
N PHE A 194 7.07 8.54 -12.02
CA PHE A 194 8.30 8.67 -12.81
C PHE A 194 9.10 7.35 -12.92
N GLU A 195 9.14 6.53 -11.85
CA GLU A 195 9.90 5.27 -11.89
C GLU A 195 9.45 4.33 -13.02
N LEU A 196 8.18 4.36 -13.43
CA LEU A 196 7.70 3.57 -14.57
C LEU A 196 8.29 4.07 -15.89
N MET A 197 8.36 5.39 -16.07
CA MET A 197 9.00 6.01 -17.24
C MET A 197 10.49 5.71 -17.25
N GLU A 198 11.16 5.89 -16.12
CA GLU A 198 12.58 5.64 -15.96
C GLU A 198 12.95 4.20 -16.35
N VAL A 199 12.19 3.22 -15.84
CA VAL A 199 12.39 1.80 -16.18
C VAL A 199 12.15 1.58 -17.67
N PHE A 200 11.07 2.10 -18.24
CA PHE A 200 10.79 1.90 -19.65
C PHE A 200 11.88 2.48 -20.57
N ILE A 201 12.39 3.66 -20.26
CA ILE A 201 13.41 4.34 -21.09
C ILE A 201 14.81 3.77 -20.86
N SER A 202 15.19 3.51 -19.59
CA SER A 202 16.58 3.28 -19.21
C SER A 202 16.94 1.81 -18.95
N TYR A 203 15.97 0.96 -18.61
CA TYR A 203 16.26 -0.45 -18.28
C TYR A 203 16.89 -1.17 -19.48
N LYS A 204 18.12 -1.67 -19.30
CA LYS A 204 18.92 -2.31 -20.35
C LYS A 204 19.07 -1.49 -21.66
N SER A 205 18.86 -0.18 -21.59
CA SER A 205 19.18 0.73 -22.71
C SER A 205 20.69 1.02 -22.68
N LYS A 206 21.39 0.68 -23.73
CA LYS A 206 22.85 0.84 -23.82
C LYS A 206 23.24 2.16 -24.50
N THR A 207 22.37 2.70 -25.34
CA THR A 207 22.66 3.87 -26.17
C THR A 207 21.48 4.85 -26.17
N SER A 208 21.75 6.12 -26.51
CA SER A 208 20.68 7.10 -26.73
C SER A 208 19.76 6.73 -27.91
N LYS A 209 20.23 5.90 -28.86
CA LYS A 209 19.39 5.37 -29.95
C LYS A 209 18.32 4.42 -29.43
N ASP A 210 18.67 3.57 -28.44
CA ASP A 210 17.68 2.68 -27.80
C ASP A 210 16.61 3.48 -27.07
N SER A 211 17.03 4.48 -26.28
CA SER A 211 16.12 5.40 -25.59
C SER A 211 15.24 6.17 -26.56
N LEU A 212 15.80 6.64 -27.69
CA LEU A 212 15.06 7.36 -28.73
C LEU A 212 14.00 6.46 -29.40
N MET A 213 14.33 5.20 -29.68
CA MET A 213 13.37 4.25 -30.22
C MET A 213 12.19 4.06 -29.24
N ARG A 214 12.47 3.90 -27.95
CA ARG A 214 11.44 3.76 -26.90
C ARG A 214 10.62 5.05 -26.75
N TYR A 215 11.28 6.21 -26.74
CA TYR A 215 10.59 7.51 -26.69
C TYR A 215 9.62 7.69 -27.87
N LYS A 216 10.00 7.34 -29.10
CA LYS A 216 9.12 7.42 -30.27
C LYS A 216 7.83 6.60 -30.11
N LEU A 217 7.88 5.46 -29.42
CA LEU A 217 6.69 4.61 -29.18
C LEU A 217 5.66 5.25 -28.25
N ILE A 218 6.10 6.13 -27.34
CA ILE A 218 5.22 6.72 -26.32
C ILE A 218 4.91 8.20 -26.58
N SER A 219 5.76 8.93 -27.29
CA SER A 219 5.75 10.39 -27.39
C SER A 219 4.39 10.97 -27.78
N ARG A 220 3.74 10.42 -28.82
CA ARG A 220 2.42 10.90 -29.30
C ARG A 220 1.33 10.74 -28.23
N SER A 221 1.29 9.62 -27.53
CA SER A 221 0.31 9.33 -26.49
C SER A 221 0.55 10.16 -25.25
N PHE A 222 1.81 10.29 -24.83
CA PHE A 222 2.16 11.07 -23.63
C PHE A 222 1.95 12.58 -23.83
N LYS A 223 2.19 13.12 -25.04
CA LYS A 223 1.86 14.53 -25.36
C LYS A 223 0.37 14.83 -25.14
N LYS A 224 -0.52 13.87 -25.42
CA LYS A 224 -1.96 14.01 -25.12
C LYS A 224 -2.29 13.92 -23.63
N LEU A 225 -1.46 13.21 -22.85
CA LEU A 225 -1.64 13.02 -21.41
C LEU A 225 -1.07 14.17 -20.56
N ILE A 226 -0.37 15.15 -21.15
CA ILE A 226 0.22 16.28 -20.42
C ILE A 226 -0.84 17.01 -19.59
N ASN A 227 -2.02 17.28 -20.17
CA ASN A 227 -3.08 18.05 -19.51
C ASN A 227 -3.70 17.29 -18.33
N THR A 228 -3.77 15.97 -18.40
CA THR A 228 -4.35 15.11 -17.34
C THR A 228 -3.34 14.64 -16.31
N GLY A 229 -2.09 14.45 -16.73
CA GLY A 229 -1.02 13.93 -15.88
C GLY A 229 -0.12 15.01 -15.26
N GLY A 230 -0.33 16.29 -15.61
CA GLY A 230 0.33 17.44 -14.99
C GLY A 230 1.86 17.39 -15.06
N ASN A 231 2.49 17.92 -14.01
CA ASN A 231 3.95 18.12 -13.98
C ASN A 231 4.75 16.82 -13.94
N GLU A 232 4.22 15.74 -13.35
CA GLU A 232 4.89 14.44 -13.38
C GLU A 232 5.02 13.90 -14.80
N THR A 233 4.01 14.14 -15.66
CA THR A 233 4.08 13.76 -17.08
C THR A 233 5.09 14.61 -17.85
N LYS A 234 5.12 15.94 -17.60
CA LYS A 234 6.09 16.86 -18.22
C LYS A 234 7.52 16.49 -17.85
N PHE A 235 7.78 16.28 -16.55
CA PHE A 235 9.08 15.85 -16.07
C PHE A 235 9.51 14.50 -16.68
N SER A 236 8.61 13.52 -16.72
CA SER A 236 8.88 12.21 -17.30
C SER A 236 9.20 12.27 -18.80
N LEU A 237 8.50 13.12 -19.54
CA LEU A 237 8.83 13.38 -20.96
C LEU A 237 10.17 14.09 -21.12
N ALA A 238 10.47 15.08 -20.29
CA ALA A 238 11.77 15.77 -20.30
C ALA A 238 12.91 14.76 -20.07
N PHE A 239 12.78 13.88 -19.09
CA PHE A 239 13.74 12.81 -18.82
C PHE A 239 13.90 11.87 -20.02
N ALA A 240 12.80 11.43 -20.62
CA ALA A 240 12.83 10.55 -21.79
C ALA A 240 13.53 11.22 -22.99
N CYS A 241 13.28 12.50 -23.22
CA CYS A 241 13.95 13.30 -24.24
C CYS A 241 15.46 13.45 -23.94
N TYR A 242 15.83 13.75 -22.69
CA TYR A 242 17.22 13.83 -22.25
C TYR A 242 17.98 12.54 -22.55
N LYS A 243 17.45 11.40 -22.14
CA LYS A 243 18.03 10.06 -22.39
C LYS A 243 18.13 9.74 -23.90
N SER A 244 17.30 10.37 -24.70
CA SER A 244 17.24 10.23 -26.17
C SER A 244 18.12 11.23 -26.92
N SER A 245 18.90 12.06 -26.21
CA SER A 245 19.71 13.18 -26.77
C SER A 245 18.87 14.22 -27.50
N LEU A 246 17.61 14.38 -27.14
CA LEU A 246 16.68 15.39 -27.64
C LEU A 246 16.64 16.59 -26.68
N TRP A 247 17.77 17.28 -26.51
CA TRP A 247 17.96 18.23 -25.43
C TRP A 247 17.02 19.46 -25.52
N GLY A 248 16.75 19.95 -26.74
CA GLY A 248 15.81 21.06 -26.94
C GLY A 248 14.37 20.69 -26.59
N GLU A 249 13.91 19.47 -26.93
CA GLU A 249 12.59 18.99 -26.51
C GLU A 249 12.54 18.79 -24.99
N ALA A 250 13.60 18.26 -24.37
CA ALA A 250 13.70 18.08 -22.94
C ALA A 250 13.56 19.42 -22.21
N GLN A 251 14.28 20.44 -22.64
CA GLN A 251 14.16 21.81 -22.11
C GLN A 251 12.73 22.32 -22.23
N ASN A 252 12.12 22.22 -23.43
CA ASN A 252 10.76 22.69 -23.67
C ASN A 252 9.72 22.04 -22.70
N PHE A 253 9.91 20.79 -22.31
CA PHE A 253 9.03 20.17 -21.31
C PHE A 253 9.31 20.65 -19.89
N LEU A 254 10.56 20.89 -19.52
CA LEU A 254 10.92 21.46 -18.22
C LEU A 254 10.42 22.90 -18.06
N ASP A 255 10.53 23.71 -19.12
CA ASP A 255 10.08 25.12 -19.14
C ASP A 255 8.54 25.24 -18.98
N GLN A 256 7.80 24.18 -19.24
CA GLN A 256 6.35 24.12 -18.99
C GLN A 256 5.99 23.80 -17.52
N ILE A 257 6.98 23.45 -16.69
CA ILE A 257 6.78 23.22 -15.27
C ILE A 257 6.96 24.55 -14.54
N ASP A 258 5.94 24.99 -13.80
CA ASP A 258 6.03 26.21 -13.02
C ASP A 258 7.21 26.16 -12.05
N ILE A 259 8.01 27.22 -12.01
CA ILE A 259 9.23 27.29 -11.21
C ILE A 259 8.96 27.17 -9.70
N ASP A 260 7.80 27.64 -9.24
CA ASP A 260 7.39 27.60 -7.83
C ASP A 260 7.14 26.17 -7.32
N ILE A 261 7.04 25.21 -8.23
CA ILE A 261 6.80 23.81 -7.91
C ILE A 261 7.92 22.88 -8.38
N TRP A 262 9.10 23.44 -8.66
CA TRP A 262 10.27 22.63 -8.96
C TRP A 262 10.74 21.86 -7.73
N ASP A 263 11.03 20.59 -7.94
CA ASP A 263 11.74 19.73 -6.99
C ASP A 263 13.19 19.50 -7.45
N LEU A 264 13.98 18.84 -6.62
CA LEU A 264 15.39 18.56 -6.95
C LEU A 264 15.56 17.77 -8.25
N ARG A 265 14.61 16.89 -8.61
CA ARG A 265 14.68 16.10 -9.85
C ARG A 265 14.65 17.01 -11.09
N VAL A 266 13.78 18.03 -11.06
CA VAL A 266 13.65 19.02 -12.15
C VAL A 266 14.93 19.83 -12.27
N LEU A 267 15.44 20.34 -11.14
CA LEU A 267 16.68 21.11 -11.10
C LEU A 267 17.89 20.31 -11.58
N ASP A 268 18.04 19.07 -11.12
CA ASP A 268 19.16 18.20 -11.48
C ASP A 268 19.13 17.83 -12.98
N LEU A 269 17.94 17.59 -13.51
CA LEU A 269 17.79 17.33 -14.95
C LEU A 269 18.11 18.57 -15.78
N TYR A 270 17.70 19.76 -15.31
CA TYR A 270 18.02 21.01 -15.99
C TYR A 270 19.52 21.30 -15.99
N LYS A 271 20.21 21.08 -14.86
CA LYS A 271 21.68 21.18 -14.76
C LYS A 271 22.37 20.21 -15.71
N SER A 272 21.88 18.96 -15.77
CA SER A 272 22.41 17.95 -16.68
C SER A 272 22.29 18.37 -18.15
N LEU A 273 21.16 18.96 -18.53
CA LEU A 273 20.95 19.53 -19.88
C LEU A 273 21.92 20.70 -20.19
N SER A 274 22.15 21.55 -19.21
CA SER A 274 23.08 22.68 -19.37
C SER A 274 24.51 22.22 -19.58
N ASN A 275 24.91 21.11 -19.01
CA ASN A 275 26.23 20.50 -19.21
C ASN A 275 26.38 19.88 -20.61
N GLU A 276 25.32 19.37 -21.20
CA GLU A 276 25.33 18.74 -22.54
C GLU A 276 25.23 19.79 -23.66
N SER A 277 24.70 20.96 -23.38
CA SER A 277 24.50 22.03 -24.39
C SER A 277 24.69 23.41 -23.80
N ASN A 278 25.74 24.10 -24.28
CA ASN A 278 26.04 25.51 -23.92
C ASN A 278 24.91 26.49 -24.26
N LYS A 279 23.92 26.09 -25.06
CA LYS A 279 22.76 26.92 -25.42
C LYS A 279 21.69 26.92 -24.36
N ILE A 280 21.71 25.92 -23.45
CA ILE A 280 20.73 25.74 -22.40
C ILE A 280 21.29 26.39 -21.13
N LYS A 281 20.73 27.53 -20.74
CA LYS A 281 21.15 28.24 -19.52
C LYS A 281 19.97 28.25 -18.54
N LEU A 282 20.23 27.82 -17.30
CA LEU A 282 19.33 28.04 -16.20
C LEU A 282 19.22 29.56 -15.98
N LYS A 283 18.01 30.10 -16.05
CA LYS A 283 17.79 31.50 -15.67
C LYS A 283 18.11 31.64 -14.19
N ASN A 284 18.94 32.62 -13.81
CA ASN A 284 19.24 32.93 -12.41
C ASN A 284 17.97 33.43 -11.72
N HIS A 285 17.26 32.53 -11.06
CA HIS A 285 16.16 32.84 -10.18
C HIS A 285 16.48 32.23 -8.80
N ASP A 286 16.03 32.90 -7.76
CA ASP A 286 15.97 32.31 -6.42
C ASP A 286 14.92 31.19 -6.43
N ILE A 287 15.35 29.96 -6.77
CA ILE A 287 14.47 28.82 -6.92
C ILE A 287 14.20 28.22 -5.55
N ARG A 288 12.97 28.38 -5.08
CA ARG A 288 12.50 27.70 -3.88
C ARG A 288 12.02 26.30 -4.24
N LEU A 289 12.85 25.30 -3.97
CA LEU A 289 12.52 23.91 -4.27
C LEU A 289 11.49 23.34 -3.31
N ILE A 290 10.53 22.61 -3.86
CA ILE A 290 9.65 21.76 -3.06
C ILE A 290 10.29 20.38 -2.83
N PRO A 291 9.90 19.65 -1.78
CA PRO A 291 10.41 18.29 -1.55
C PRO A 291 10.09 17.35 -2.69
N ASN A 292 11.04 16.48 -3.04
CA ASN A 292 10.81 15.40 -4.01
C ASN A 292 9.62 14.54 -3.58
N PRO A 293 8.80 14.04 -4.52
CA PRO A 293 7.80 13.04 -4.21
C PRO A 293 8.49 11.77 -3.70
N LEU A 294 7.97 11.22 -2.61
CA LEU A 294 8.47 10.02 -1.97
C LEU A 294 7.33 9.03 -1.77
N TRP A 295 7.66 7.76 -1.83
CA TRP A 295 6.76 6.70 -1.42
C TRP A 295 6.26 6.95 0.00
N THR A 296 4.97 6.87 0.23
CA THR A 296 4.36 7.25 1.50
C THR A 296 3.43 6.14 1.99
N CYS A 297 3.59 5.76 3.25
CA CYS A 297 2.67 4.83 3.89
C CYS A 297 1.28 5.47 4.03
N SER A 298 0.24 4.78 3.56
CA SER A 298 -1.15 5.26 3.66
C SER A 298 -1.64 5.33 5.12
N VAL A 299 -1.06 4.51 6.01
CA VAL A 299 -1.44 4.39 7.43
C VAL A 299 -0.69 5.39 8.30
N CYS A 300 0.64 5.29 8.42
CA CYS A 300 1.42 6.10 9.36
C CYS A 300 2.09 7.33 8.72
N LYS A 301 1.92 7.53 7.40
CA LYS A 301 2.51 8.65 6.63
C LYS A 301 4.04 8.67 6.60
N ALA A 302 4.71 7.63 7.07
CA ALA A 302 6.16 7.49 6.93
C ALA A 302 6.56 7.50 5.45
N LYS A 303 7.68 8.18 5.14
CA LYS A 303 8.19 8.34 3.79
C LYS A 303 9.33 7.35 3.52
N SER A 304 9.39 6.82 2.30
CA SER A 304 10.46 5.93 1.83
C SER A 304 10.97 6.39 0.46
N LYS A 305 12.25 6.16 0.18
CA LYS A 305 12.87 6.44 -1.13
C LYS A 305 12.51 5.41 -2.20
N LYS A 306 12.06 4.22 -1.78
CA LYS A 306 11.70 3.12 -2.67
C LYS A 306 10.41 2.46 -2.19
N TRP A 307 9.72 1.77 -3.09
CA TRP A 307 8.60 0.94 -2.72
C TRP A 307 9.06 -0.25 -1.86
N GLU A 308 8.32 -0.53 -0.83
CA GLU A 308 8.50 -1.68 0.05
C GLU A 308 7.14 -2.30 0.34
N TYR A 309 7.05 -3.62 0.35
CA TYR A 309 5.79 -4.32 0.61
C TYR A 309 5.32 -4.15 2.05
N ILE A 310 6.26 -3.95 2.96
CA ILE A 310 6.01 -3.74 4.40
C ILE A 310 6.50 -2.35 4.77
N CYS A 311 5.70 -1.58 5.47
CA CYS A 311 6.13 -0.30 6.01
C CYS A 311 7.11 -0.50 7.17
N ASN A 312 8.30 0.05 7.07
CA ASN A 312 9.35 -0.08 8.10
C ASN A 312 8.97 0.58 9.45
N ASN A 313 8.04 1.53 9.43
CA ASN A 313 7.64 2.24 10.66
C ASN A 313 6.47 1.56 11.38
N CYS A 314 5.38 1.23 10.67
CA CYS A 314 4.17 0.67 11.28
C CYS A 314 3.91 -0.79 10.94
N GLN A 315 4.80 -1.43 10.20
CA GLN A 315 4.74 -2.82 9.76
C GLN A 315 3.47 -3.20 8.97
N THR A 316 2.71 -2.21 8.52
CA THR A 316 1.53 -2.47 7.70
C THR A 316 1.94 -2.93 6.31
N ILE A 317 1.30 -3.99 5.83
CA ILE A 317 1.57 -4.64 4.56
C ILE A 317 0.84 -3.89 3.43
N ASP A 318 1.50 -3.79 2.27
CA ASP A 318 0.94 -3.20 1.04
C ASP A 318 0.35 -1.78 1.22
N SER A 319 0.96 -1.03 2.15
CA SER A 319 0.52 0.32 2.53
C SER A 319 1.35 1.44 1.90
N ILE A 320 2.49 1.11 1.28
CA ILE A 320 3.39 2.08 0.66
C ILE A 320 2.87 2.43 -0.75
N GLN A 321 2.51 3.69 -0.94
CA GLN A 321 1.92 4.19 -2.18
C GLN A 321 2.71 5.39 -2.72
N TRP A 322 2.71 5.54 -4.04
CA TRP A 322 3.21 6.75 -4.68
C TRP A 322 2.22 7.91 -4.44
N PRO A 323 2.70 9.11 -4.08
CA PRO A 323 1.80 10.22 -3.78
C PRO A 323 1.00 10.62 -5.02
N LYS A 324 -0.32 10.50 -4.94
CA LYS A 324 -1.22 11.05 -5.96
C LYS A 324 -1.32 12.56 -5.76
N VAL A 325 -1.21 13.33 -6.83
CA VAL A 325 -1.20 14.81 -6.83
C VAL A 325 -2.51 15.44 -6.32
N LYS A 326 -3.57 14.66 -6.12
CA LYS A 326 -4.80 15.06 -5.40
C LYS A 326 -5.40 13.85 -4.71
N VAL A 327 -5.30 13.77 -3.39
CA VAL A 327 -6.22 12.96 -2.59
C VAL A 327 -6.81 13.85 -1.52
N THR A 328 -8.01 14.33 -1.79
CA THR A 328 -8.95 14.69 -0.74
C THR A 328 -9.14 13.48 0.18
N SER A 329 -8.88 13.70 1.46
CA SER A 329 -9.27 12.85 2.61
C SER A 329 -9.64 11.40 2.32
N ILE A 330 -8.69 10.48 2.46
CA ILE A 330 -9.02 9.08 2.69
C ILE A 330 -9.19 8.90 4.19
N ASN A 331 -10.41 8.59 4.60
CA ASN A 331 -10.75 8.16 5.94
C ASN A 331 -9.77 7.07 6.40
N LYS A 332 -9.26 7.23 7.61
CA LYS A 332 -8.55 6.19 8.35
C LYS A 332 -9.46 4.97 8.42
N ILE A 333 -9.28 4.01 7.51
CA ILE A 333 -9.77 2.65 7.75
C ILE A 333 -8.75 2.04 8.67
N ASP A 334 -8.98 2.22 9.95
CA ASP A 334 -8.18 1.65 11.00
C ASP A 334 -8.36 0.13 10.98
N PHE A 335 -7.29 -0.62 11.22
CA PHE A 335 -7.29 -2.09 11.39
C PHE A 335 -8.43 -2.57 12.30
N TYR A 336 -8.85 -1.74 13.27
CA TYR A 336 -9.96 -1.98 14.20
C TYR A 336 -11.33 -1.85 13.55
N SER A 337 -11.53 -0.91 12.62
CA SER A 337 -12.81 -0.74 11.94
C SER A 337 -13.12 -1.93 11.03
N GLU A 338 -12.09 -2.54 10.43
CA GLU A 338 -12.24 -3.73 9.61
C GLU A 338 -12.55 -4.97 10.48
N PHE A 339 -11.91 -5.08 11.65
CA PHE A 339 -12.22 -6.13 12.63
C PHE A 339 -13.67 -6.02 13.11
N LEU A 340 -14.12 -4.85 13.49
CA LEU A 340 -15.49 -4.59 13.94
C LEU A 340 -16.51 -4.92 12.83
N LYS A 341 -16.32 -4.39 11.61
CA LYS A 341 -17.22 -4.66 10.48
C LYS A 341 -17.36 -6.16 10.17
N ASN A 342 -16.27 -6.91 10.22
CA ASN A 342 -16.28 -8.34 9.91
C ASN A 342 -16.80 -9.20 11.09
N SER A 343 -16.57 -8.78 12.34
CA SER A 343 -17.04 -9.49 13.51
C SER A 343 -18.56 -9.42 13.69
N PHE A 344 -19.18 -8.26 13.41
CA PHE A 344 -20.64 -8.10 13.51
C PHE A 344 -21.41 -8.72 12.34
N ARG A 345 -20.81 -8.84 11.14
CA ARG A 345 -21.48 -9.48 9.99
C ARG A 345 -21.66 -11.00 10.11
N GLN A 346 -20.97 -11.65 11.02
CA GLN A 346 -20.95 -13.11 11.18
C GLN A 346 -21.59 -13.60 12.48
N LEU A 347 -22.23 -12.73 13.24
CA LEU A 347 -23.06 -13.16 14.36
C LEU A 347 -24.23 -13.99 13.80
N PRO A 348 -24.47 -15.21 14.32
CA PRO A 348 -25.67 -15.96 13.96
C PRO A 348 -26.89 -15.10 14.27
N LYS A 349 -27.83 -15.01 13.32
CA LYS A 349 -29.11 -14.36 13.57
C LYS A 349 -29.71 -15.04 14.80
N MET A 350 -29.80 -14.31 15.91
CA MET A 350 -30.55 -14.75 17.06
C MET A 350 -32.00 -15.03 16.60
N LYS A 351 -32.45 -16.26 16.77
CA LYS A 351 -33.87 -16.60 16.66
C LYS A 351 -34.58 -16.16 17.91
#